data_4e06fc2f510851dba9e0209e45acbf7e
#
_entry.id   4e06fc2f510851dba9e0209e45acbf7e
#
_cell.length_a   1.000
_cell.length_b   1.000
_cell.length_c   1.000
_cell.angle_alpha   90.00
_cell.angle_beta   90.00
_cell.angle_gamma   90.00
#
_symmetry.space_group_name_H-M   'P 1'
#
loop_
_entity.id
_entity.type
_entity.pdbx_description
1 polymer ?
#
loop_
_entity_poly.entity_id
_entity_poly.type
_entity_poly.pdbx_seq_one_letter_code
_entity_poly.pdbx_strand_id
1 'polypeptide(L)'
;PEMRRDEHSHVFEGDDGYRPEVEIITPDEITIPIPDLTYSDLLALLDGPSDRMRYVLNEAWRDLTDESNHITPQDIINKCEDVEGKRSGTVDALAWRLNKSLNRDLFVPAARDELTDLVAPGQVTVPKLNRLSQSDQQMLAAALLRKLYEAREAATRGEDDAIDHPVFSLFEEGHRFAPDGDARSLGILRRILSEGRKFGFGVGIISQRPSKIDPDVLSQCGTQIIMQIQNPNDQQAIRTSVESAGEDVLDELPGLTPGQAVVAGDAMNTPVLMNVRERHTEHGADSPEATKEWKTAQDRLENEPAGVTDAYADEADVDETPL
;
A
#
# COMPACT_ATOMS: atom_id res chain seq x y z
N PRO A 1 -6.67 -10.95 -6.07
CA PRO A 1 -6.82 -12.38 -5.97
C PRO A 1 -6.55 -12.78 -4.52
N GLU A 2 -7.56 -13.34 -3.85
CA GLU A 2 -7.38 -13.84 -2.50
C GLU A 2 -6.60 -15.16 -2.58
N MET A 3 -5.29 -15.12 -2.33
CA MET A 3 -4.56 -16.32 -1.97
C MET A 3 -5.03 -16.76 -0.58
N ARG A 4 -5.68 -17.90 -0.47
CA ARG A 4 -6.04 -18.51 0.81
C ARG A 4 -4.89 -19.38 1.29
N ARG A 5 -4.50 -19.22 2.54
CA ARG A 5 -3.33 -19.83 3.18
C ARG A 5 -3.29 -21.38 3.07
N ASP A 6 -4.43 -22.05 3.01
CA ASP A 6 -4.51 -23.52 3.18
C ASP A 6 -4.88 -24.31 1.92
N GLU A 7 -5.40 -23.69 0.87
CA GLU A 7 -5.93 -24.40 -0.30
C GLU A 7 -5.00 -24.37 -1.53
N HIS A 8 -3.96 -23.51 -1.53
CA HIS A 8 -3.17 -23.22 -2.73
C HIS A 8 -1.66 -23.40 -2.60
N SER A 9 -1.17 -24.02 -1.53
CA SER A 9 0.27 -24.26 -1.34
C SER A 9 0.89 -25.15 -2.42
N HIS A 10 0.06 -25.91 -3.14
CA HIS A 10 0.49 -26.78 -4.27
C HIS A 10 0.54 -26.04 -5.62
N VAL A 11 0.13 -24.79 -5.67
CA VAL A 11 -0.09 -24.04 -6.91
C VAL A 11 1.20 -23.44 -7.47
N PHE A 12 2.26 -23.37 -6.67
CA PHE A 12 3.59 -22.92 -7.07
C PHE A 12 4.62 -24.05 -6.99
N GLU A 13 4.29 -25.24 -7.48
CA GLU A 13 5.35 -26.19 -7.77
C GLU A 13 6.04 -25.75 -9.05
N GLY A 14 7.27 -25.25 -8.95
CA GLY A 14 8.19 -25.20 -10.07
C GLY A 14 8.51 -26.65 -10.52
N ASP A 15 9.06 -26.80 -11.72
CA ASP A 15 9.53 -28.11 -12.25
C ASP A 15 10.57 -28.78 -11.33
N ASP A 16 11.16 -28.01 -10.40
CA ASP A 16 12.12 -28.42 -9.37
C ASP A 16 11.48 -28.74 -8.00
N GLY A 17 10.15 -28.66 -7.88
CA GLY A 17 9.41 -28.87 -6.63
C GLY A 17 9.47 -27.71 -5.65
N TYR A 18 9.96 -26.53 -6.07
CA TYR A 18 10.03 -25.34 -5.22
C TYR A 18 8.63 -24.79 -4.90
N ARG A 19 8.38 -24.57 -3.61
CA ARG A 19 7.12 -23.98 -3.10
C ARG A 19 7.46 -22.79 -2.22
N PRO A 20 7.05 -21.57 -2.58
CA PRO A 20 7.19 -20.42 -1.69
C PRO A 20 6.26 -20.56 -0.48
N GLU A 21 6.71 -20.14 0.68
CA GLU A 21 5.85 -19.91 1.82
C GLU A 21 5.04 -18.61 1.59
N VAL A 22 3.73 -18.67 1.84
CA VAL A 22 2.85 -17.50 1.66
C VAL A 22 2.32 -17.03 3.00
N GLU A 23 2.73 -15.84 3.41
CA GLU A 23 2.27 -15.14 4.60
C GLU A 23 1.25 -14.06 4.23
N ILE A 24 0.03 -14.14 4.77
CA ILE A 24 -1.01 -13.13 4.52
C ILE A 24 -1.22 -12.35 5.82
N ILE A 25 -0.90 -11.06 5.79
CA ILE A 25 -1.13 -10.16 6.91
C ILE A 25 -2.48 -9.49 6.72
N THR A 26 -3.41 -9.75 7.62
CA THR A 26 -4.75 -9.16 7.58
C THR A 26 -4.74 -7.70 8.04
N PRO A 27 -5.75 -6.87 7.67
CA PRO A 27 -5.78 -5.46 8.07
C PRO A 27 -5.77 -5.23 9.58
N ASP A 28 -6.25 -6.20 10.37
CA ASP A 28 -6.31 -6.09 11.83
C ASP A 28 -4.95 -6.43 12.50
N GLU A 29 -4.04 -7.08 11.77
CA GLU A 29 -2.67 -7.41 12.19
C GLU A 29 -1.66 -6.33 11.77
N ILE A 30 -2.04 -5.47 10.82
CA ILE A 30 -1.15 -4.42 10.30
C ILE A 30 -0.99 -3.30 11.31
N THR A 31 0.26 -3.04 11.69
CA THR A 31 0.61 -1.93 12.56
C THR A 31 1.79 -1.13 12.01
N ILE A 32 1.84 0.15 12.37
CA ILE A 32 2.95 1.05 12.06
C ILE A 32 3.62 1.44 13.38
N PRO A 33 4.86 1.03 13.60
CA PRO A 33 5.62 1.49 14.75
C PRO A 33 5.83 3.01 14.69
N ILE A 34 5.51 3.72 15.75
CA ILE A 34 5.69 5.17 15.81
C ILE A 34 7.15 5.56 15.52
N PRO A 35 8.19 4.86 16.05
CA PRO A 35 9.58 5.17 15.71
C PRO A 35 9.94 5.05 14.22
N ASP A 36 9.20 4.28 13.43
CA ASP A 36 9.43 4.11 11.99
C ASP A 36 8.86 5.28 11.15
N LEU A 37 8.10 6.19 11.79
CA LEU A 37 7.60 7.41 11.14
C LEU A 37 8.73 8.43 10.98
N THR A 38 8.68 9.19 9.91
CA THR A 38 9.50 10.40 9.78
C THR A 38 8.78 11.61 10.36
N TYR A 39 9.51 12.68 10.62
CA TYR A 39 8.91 13.98 10.96
C TYR A 39 7.86 14.43 9.92
N SER A 40 8.12 14.18 8.63
CA SER A 40 7.17 14.49 7.56
C SER A 40 5.89 13.66 7.65
N ASP A 41 5.98 12.38 8.06
CA ASP A 41 4.81 11.54 8.29
C ASP A 41 3.97 12.07 9.45
N LEU A 42 4.62 12.46 10.55
CA LEU A 42 3.94 13.08 11.69
C LEU A 42 3.24 14.38 11.31
N LEU A 43 3.93 15.28 10.59
CA LEU A 43 3.32 16.52 10.12
C LEU A 43 2.08 16.29 9.27
N ALA A 44 2.14 15.30 8.42
CA ALA A 44 1.04 14.98 7.52
C ALA A 44 -0.16 14.33 8.25
N LEU A 45 0.05 13.79 9.47
CA LEU A 45 -1.04 13.32 10.34
C LEU A 45 -1.76 14.48 11.07
N LEU A 46 -1.12 15.66 11.13
CA LEU A 46 -1.67 16.80 11.84
C LEU A 46 -2.43 17.71 10.87
N ASP A 47 -3.69 17.99 11.16
CA ASP A 47 -4.51 18.90 10.37
C ASP A 47 -4.01 20.35 10.55
N GLY A 48 -3.33 20.91 9.54
CA GLY A 48 -2.92 22.30 9.45
C GLY A 48 -2.08 22.81 10.64
N PRO A 49 -0.92 22.22 10.96
CA PRO A 49 -0.08 22.70 12.05
C PRO A 49 0.52 24.08 11.72
N SER A 50 0.53 24.99 12.71
CA SER A 50 1.18 26.28 12.59
C SER A 50 2.70 26.14 12.52
N ASP A 51 3.42 27.18 12.07
CA ASP A 51 4.89 27.16 12.00
C ASP A 51 5.51 26.91 13.39
N ARG A 52 4.92 27.44 14.46
CA ARG A 52 5.39 27.17 15.82
C ARG A 52 5.20 25.71 16.22
N MET A 53 4.07 25.10 15.89
CA MET A 53 3.85 23.66 16.10
C MET A 53 4.85 22.80 15.32
N ARG A 54 5.13 23.18 14.07
CA ARG A 54 6.14 22.50 13.24
C ARG A 54 7.52 22.54 13.88
N TYR A 55 7.92 23.71 14.35
CA TYR A 55 9.21 23.88 15.04
C TYR A 55 9.30 23.02 16.30
N VAL A 56 8.32 23.14 17.20
CA VAL A 56 8.31 22.39 18.46
C VAL A 56 8.32 20.89 18.24
N LEU A 57 7.50 20.40 17.31
CA LEU A 57 7.44 18.98 16.98
C LEU A 57 8.75 18.49 16.34
N ASN A 58 9.40 19.29 15.49
CA ASN A 58 10.66 18.90 14.87
C ASN A 58 11.78 18.71 15.88
N GLU A 59 11.93 19.67 16.82
CA GLU A 59 12.93 19.55 17.88
C GLU A 59 12.65 18.35 18.79
N ALA A 60 11.38 18.20 19.22
CA ALA A 60 10.97 17.09 20.06
C ALA A 60 11.18 15.73 19.37
N TRP A 61 10.84 15.63 18.10
CA TRP A 61 10.95 14.37 17.33
C TRP A 61 12.40 13.94 17.13
N ARG A 62 13.27 14.88 16.75
CA ARG A 62 14.69 14.60 16.58
C ARG A 62 15.32 14.02 17.84
N ASP A 63 15.07 14.65 18.98
CA ASP A 63 15.62 14.21 20.26
C ASP A 63 15.09 12.84 20.68
N LEU A 64 13.77 12.55 20.41
CA LEU A 64 13.17 11.26 20.76
C LEU A 64 13.71 10.10 19.93
N THR A 65 13.88 10.29 18.61
CA THR A 65 14.36 9.22 17.71
C THR A 65 15.83 8.89 17.94
N ASP A 66 16.61 9.84 18.47
CA ASP A 66 17.99 9.58 18.89
C ASP A 66 18.08 8.81 20.22
N GLU A 67 17.05 8.91 21.08
CA GLU A 67 17.06 8.36 22.43
C GLU A 67 16.38 6.99 22.57
N SER A 68 15.40 6.66 21.70
CA SER A 68 14.55 5.48 21.92
C SER A 68 13.91 4.89 20.66
N ASN A 69 13.86 3.55 20.63
CA ASN A 69 13.09 2.79 19.65
C ASN A 69 11.67 2.43 20.15
N HIS A 70 11.28 2.92 21.32
CA HIS A 70 9.95 2.78 21.89
C HIS A 70 9.39 4.18 22.15
N ILE A 71 8.45 4.63 21.36
CA ILE A 71 7.88 5.97 21.42
C ILE A 71 6.36 5.89 21.49
N THR A 72 5.78 6.43 22.56
CA THR A 72 4.34 6.60 22.69
C THR A 72 3.91 8.02 22.26
N PRO A 73 2.63 8.26 21.94
CA PRO A 73 2.14 9.61 21.73
C PRO A 73 2.40 10.54 22.93
N GLN A 74 2.39 9.99 24.16
CA GLN A 74 2.66 10.75 25.36
C GLN A 74 4.13 11.18 25.46
N ASP A 75 5.06 10.35 25.01
CA ASP A 75 6.49 10.72 24.99
C ASP A 75 6.74 11.91 24.07
N ILE A 76 6.08 11.93 22.89
CA ILE A 76 6.14 13.06 21.97
C ILE A 76 5.60 14.34 22.63
N ILE A 77 4.46 14.25 23.32
CA ILE A 77 3.85 15.38 24.02
C ILE A 77 4.78 15.89 25.14
N ASN A 78 5.31 14.99 25.96
CA ASN A 78 6.23 15.35 27.04
C ASN A 78 7.48 16.07 26.50
N LYS A 79 8.04 15.57 25.40
CA LYS A 79 9.21 16.20 24.77
C LYS A 79 8.86 17.58 24.16
N CYS A 80 7.65 17.75 23.60
CA CYS A 80 7.15 19.05 23.18
C CYS A 80 7.00 20.03 24.36
N GLU A 81 6.59 19.54 25.56
CA GLU A 81 6.57 20.34 26.79
C GLU A 81 7.96 20.79 27.22
N ASP A 82 8.97 19.93 27.05
CA ASP A 82 10.37 20.29 27.38
C ASP A 82 10.91 21.39 26.46
N VAL A 83 10.54 21.39 25.18
CA VAL A 83 10.95 22.37 24.17
C VAL A 83 10.25 23.72 24.37
N GLU A 84 8.94 23.72 24.63
CA GLU A 84 8.10 24.95 24.60
C GLU A 84 7.62 25.41 25.98
N GLY A 85 7.62 24.50 26.97
CA GLY A 85 7.09 24.75 28.33
C GLY A 85 5.70 24.16 28.55
N LYS A 86 5.46 23.71 29.78
CA LYS A 86 4.28 22.90 30.20
C LYS A 86 2.91 23.60 30.12
N ARG A 87 2.86 24.91 29.90
CA ARG A 87 1.61 25.71 29.84
C ARG A 87 1.47 26.44 28.52
N SER A 88 1.93 25.87 27.45
CA SER A 88 1.85 26.46 26.11
C SER A 88 0.59 26.00 25.38
N GLY A 89 -0.22 26.94 24.91
CA GLY A 89 -1.34 26.61 24.00
C GLY A 89 -0.91 25.93 22.70
N THR A 90 0.36 26.04 22.29
CA THR A 90 0.96 25.31 21.18
C THR A 90 1.05 23.82 21.50
N VAL A 91 1.50 23.49 22.72
CA VAL A 91 1.63 22.10 23.18
C VAL A 91 0.25 21.47 23.36
N ASP A 92 -0.70 22.20 23.98
CA ASP A 92 -2.09 21.69 24.10
C ASP A 92 -2.71 21.35 22.75
N ALA A 93 -2.51 22.24 21.78
CA ALA A 93 -3.01 22.02 20.43
C ALA A 93 -2.29 20.85 19.68
N LEU A 94 -0.98 20.67 19.90
CA LEU A 94 -0.22 19.51 19.40
C LEU A 94 -0.70 18.23 20.08
N ALA A 95 -0.83 18.23 21.40
CA ALA A 95 -1.28 17.06 22.16
C ALA A 95 -2.65 16.56 21.70
N TRP A 96 -3.61 17.48 21.47
CA TRP A 96 -4.92 17.11 20.94
C TRP A 96 -4.83 16.46 19.57
N ARG A 97 -4.02 17.02 18.64
CA ARG A 97 -3.85 16.49 17.28
C ARG A 97 -3.12 15.14 17.28
N LEU A 98 -2.02 15.04 18.04
CA LEU A 98 -1.25 13.79 18.14
C LEU A 98 -2.10 12.66 18.72
N ASN A 99 -2.83 12.92 19.80
CA ASN A 99 -3.74 11.93 20.38
C ASN A 99 -4.83 11.52 19.40
N LYS A 100 -5.45 12.48 18.69
CA LYS A 100 -6.45 12.16 17.66
C LYS A 100 -5.91 11.29 16.55
N SER A 101 -4.66 11.50 16.14
CA SER A 101 -4.07 10.83 14.97
C SER A 101 -3.36 9.54 15.30
N LEU A 102 -2.68 9.43 16.43
CA LEU A 102 -1.84 8.30 16.81
C LEU A 102 -2.51 7.30 17.76
N ASN A 103 -3.56 7.69 18.51
CA ASN A 103 -4.32 6.76 19.35
C ASN A 103 -5.32 5.96 18.51
N ARG A 104 -4.83 5.27 17.50
CA ARG A 104 -5.54 4.30 16.66
C ARG A 104 -4.80 2.98 16.70
N ASP A 105 -5.49 1.86 16.58
CA ASP A 105 -4.89 0.50 16.60
C ASP A 105 -3.80 0.29 15.54
N LEU A 106 -3.81 1.14 14.49
CA LEU A 106 -2.79 1.15 13.45
C LEU A 106 -1.40 1.54 13.96
N PHE A 107 -1.28 2.35 15.04
CA PHE A 107 0.00 2.83 15.53
C PHE A 107 0.38 2.13 16.84
N VAL A 108 1.61 1.64 16.89
CA VAL A 108 2.17 0.95 18.05
C VAL A 108 3.45 1.64 18.53
N PRO A 109 3.76 1.61 19.84
CA PRO A 109 4.94 2.28 20.38
C PRO A 109 6.29 1.73 19.89
N ALA A 110 6.32 0.46 19.47
CA ALA A 110 7.50 -0.21 18.93
C ALA A 110 7.08 -1.30 17.95
N ALA A 111 8.01 -1.76 17.12
CA ALA A 111 7.77 -2.93 16.27
C ALA A 111 7.42 -4.16 17.13
N ARG A 112 6.46 -4.95 16.67
CA ARG A 112 6.07 -6.22 17.29
C ARG A 112 6.85 -7.39 16.72
N ASP A 113 7.11 -7.33 15.42
CA ASP A 113 7.78 -8.38 14.66
C ASP A 113 9.13 -7.86 14.16
N GLU A 114 10.07 -8.76 14.01
CA GLU A 114 11.34 -8.44 13.35
C GLU A 114 11.10 -8.30 11.85
N LEU A 115 11.92 -7.50 11.19
CA LEU A 115 11.82 -7.30 9.75
C LEU A 115 12.05 -8.61 8.96
N THR A 116 12.83 -9.52 9.54
CA THR A 116 13.10 -10.87 9.02
C THR A 116 11.87 -11.76 9.01
N ASP A 117 10.87 -11.50 9.86
CA ASP A 117 9.60 -12.22 9.86
C ASP A 117 8.71 -11.82 8.69
N LEU A 118 8.91 -10.59 8.19
CA LEU A 118 8.16 -10.08 7.04
C LEU A 118 8.77 -10.51 5.70
N VAL A 119 10.08 -10.74 5.65
CA VAL A 119 10.79 -11.12 4.42
C VAL A 119 11.83 -12.20 4.73
N ALA A 120 11.63 -13.37 4.15
CA ALA A 120 12.55 -14.49 4.23
C ALA A 120 12.81 -15.08 2.82
N PRO A 121 13.95 -15.76 2.61
CA PRO A 121 14.20 -16.44 1.36
C PRO A 121 13.11 -17.45 1.04
N GLY A 122 12.48 -17.33 -0.13
CA GLY A 122 11.39 -18.21 -0.54
C GLY A 122 10.01 -17.87 0.03
N GLN A 123 9.88 -16.78 0.74
CA GLN A 123 8.61 -16.29 1.29
C GLN A 123 7.97 -15.23 0.39
N VAL A 124 6.64 -15.25 0.30
CA VAL A 124 5.80 -14.21 -0.29
C VAL A 124 4.90 -13.66 0.80
N THR A 125 5.15 -12.43 1.23
CA THR A 125 4.32 -11.75 2.22
C THR A 125 3.33 -10.81 1.55
N VAL A 126 2.05 -10.96 1.87
CA VAL A 126 0.94 -10.21 1.26
C VAL A 126 0.19 -9.40 2.32
N PRO A 127 0.55 -8.13 2.56
CA PRO A 127 -0.24 -7.24 3.42
C PRO A 127 -1.55 -6.84 2.72
N LYS A 128 -2.69 -7.14 3.33
CA LYS A 128 -4.01 -6.74 2.82
C LYS A 128 -4.35 -5.33 3.31
N LEU A 129 -4.30 -4.33 2.43
CA LEU A 129 -4.48 -2.91 2.79
C LEU A 129 -5.89 -2.38 2.55
N ASN A 130 -6.83 -3.21 2.15
CA ASN A 130 -8.16 -2.84 1.66
C ASN A 130 -9.06 -2.11 2.67
N ARG A 131 -8.81 -2.23 3.98
CA ARG A 131 -9.54 -1.52 5.05
C ARG A 131 -8.90 -0.21 5.50
N LEU A 132 -7.68 0.08 5.04
CA LEU A 132 -6.97 1.30 5.38
C LEU A 132 -7.36 2.44 4.44
N SER A 133 -7.34 3.67 4.95
CA SER A 133 -7.44 4.85 4.09
C SER A 133 -6.25 4.92 3.13
N GLN A 134 -6.39 5.59 1.98
CA GLN A 134 -5.28 5.74 1.03
C GLN A 134 -4.05 6.39 1.68
N SER A 135 -4.26 7.36 2.55
CA SER A 135 -3.19 8.03 3.31
C SER A 135 -2.45 7.06 4.25
N ASP A 136 -3.19 6.19 4.95
CA ASP A 136 -2.59 5.18 5.83
C ASP A 136 -1.85 4.10 5.03
N GLN A 137 -2.40 3.68 3.87
CA GLN A 137 -1.72 2.76 2.95
C GLN A 137 -0.39 3.31 2.46
N GLN A 138 -0.36 4.59 2.06
CA GLN A 138 0.88 5.26 1.63
C GLN A 138 1.89 5.40 2.76
N MET A 139 1.43 5.68 3.98
CA MET A 139 2.29 5.80 5.16
C MET A 139 2.93 4.45 5.52
N LEU A 140 2.12 3.40 5.59
CA LEU A 140 2.59 2.05 5.86
C LEU A 140 3.61 1.61 4.79
N ALA A 141 3.28 1.79 3.51
CA ALA A 141 4.18 1.46 2.42
C ALA A 141 5.49 2.23 2.51
N ALA A 142 5.43 3.53 2.83
CA ALA A 142 6.62 4.36 2.98
C ALA A 142 7.50 3.89 4.16
N ALA A 143 6.92 3.61 5.31
CA ALA A 143 7.64 3.15 6.49
C ALA A 143 8.30 1.77 6.23
N LEU A 144 7.53 0.82 5.69
CA LEU A 144 8.02 -0.52 5.39
C LEU A 144 9.14 -0.50 4.32
N LEU A 145 8.93 0.23 3.23
CA LEU A 145 9.94 0.33 2.16
C LEU A 145 11.23 0.98 2.66
N ARG A 146 11.16 2.03 3.50
CA ARG A 146 12.36 2.66 4.09
C ARG A 146 13.14 1.63 4.90
N LYS A 147 12.45 0.93 5.79
CA LYS A 147 13.06 -0.05 6.69
C LYS A 147 13.72 -1.21 5.93
N LEU A 148 13.02 -1.77 4.93
CA LEU A 148 13.56 -2.80 4.05
C LEU A 148 14.76 -2.31 3.24
N TYR A 149 14.71 -1.08 2.74
CA TYR A 149 15.78 -0.48 1.97
C TYR A 149 17.03 -0.25 2.84
N GLU A 150 16.86 0.30 4.05
CA GLU A 150 17.93 0.53 5.03
C GLU A 150 18.58 -0.79 5.46
N ALA A 151 17.79 -1.85 5.70
CA ALA A 151 18.29 -3.18 6.01
C ALA A 151 19.10 -3.79 4.85
N ARG A 152 18.71 -3.52 3.59
CA ARG A 152 19.49 -3.93 2.42
C ARG A 152 20.75 -3.08 2.23
N GLU A 153 20.73 -1.79 2.52
CA GLU A 153 21.94 -0.96 2.57
C GLU A 153 22.91 -1.45 3.66
N ALA A 154 22.40 -1.77 4.86
CA ALA A 154 23.18 -2.29 5.97
C ALA A 154 23.90 -3.62 5.59
N ALA A 155 23.22 -4.51 4.87
CA ALA A 155 23.82 -5.75 4.38
C ALA A 155 25.05 -5.52 3.48
N THR A 156 25.02 -4.49 2.64
CA THR A 156 26.18 -4.16 1.78
C THR A 156 27.36 -3.59 2.57
N ARG A 157 27.11 -3.07 3.76
CA ARG A 157 28.14 -2.58 4.69
C ARG A 157 28.61 -3.62 5.69
N GLY A 158 27.95 -4.80 5.74
CA GLY A 158 28.25 -5.87 6.69
C GLY A 158 27.86 -5.53 8.13
N GLU A 159 26.78 -4.74 8.30
CA GLU A 159 26.24 -4.35 9.59
C GLU A 159 25.29 -5.43 10.12
N ASP A 160 25.10 -5.47 11.45
CA ASP A 160 24.10 -6.29 12.10
C ASP A 160 22.66 -5.81 11.76
N ASP A 161 21.63 -6.61 11.98
CA ASP A 161 20.22 -6.33 11.64
C ASP A 161 19.95 -6.14 10.14
N ALA A 162 20.79 -6.70 9.29
CA ALA A 162 20.71 -6.61 7.84
C ALA A 162 19.89 -7.77 7.23
N ILE A 163 19.19 -7.49 6.14
CA ILE A 163 18.61 -8.50 5.26
C ILE A 163 19.65 -8.89 4.21
N ASP A 164 20.21 -10.09 4.26
CA ASP A 164 21.33 -10.54 3.43
C ASP A 164 20.92 -11.00 2.02
N HIS A 165 19.63 -11.17 1.74
CA HIS A 165 19.08 -11.64 0.48
C HIS A 165 18.34 -10.52 -0.28
N PRO A 166 18.22 -10.60 -1.63
CA PRO A 166 17.45 -9.64 -2.41
C PRO A 166 15.97 -9.60 -2.02
N VAL A 167 15.37 -8.41 -2.08
CA VAL A 167 13.95 -8.16 -1.81
C VAL A 167 13.28 -7.59 -3.04
N PHE A 168 12.06 -8.05 -3.34
CA PHE A 168 11.24 -7.52 -4.40
C PHE A 168 9.85 -7.15 -3.85
N SER A 169 9.47 -5.89 -3.98
CA SER A 169 8.17 -5.38 -3.56
C SER A 169 7.25 -5.17 -4.77
N LEU A 170 6.02 -5.68 -4.71
CA LEU A 170 5.04 -5.54 -5.77
C LEU A 170 3.83 -4.72 -5.28
N PHE A 171 3.48 -3.67 -6.01
CA PHE A 171 2.34 -2.80 -5.71
C PHE A 171 1.22 -3.00 -6.71
N GLU A 172 0.09 -3.56 -6.26
CA GLU A 172 -1.16 -3.52 -7.01
C GLU A 172 -1.81 -2.14 -6.88
N GLU A 173 -2.51 -1.71 -7.94
CA GLU A 173 -3.07 -0.35 -8.05
C GLU A 173 -2.03 0.74 -7.75
N GLY A 174 -0.84 0.59 -8.33
CA GLY A 174 0.35 1.38 -8.04
C GLY A 174 0.18 2.90 -8.12
N HIS A 175 -0.80 3.37 -8.93
CA HIS A 175 -1.18 4.78 -8.97
C HIS A 175 -1.69 5.34 -7.62
N ARG A 176 -2.02 4.48 -6.65
CA ARG A 176 -2.39 4.89 -5.28
C ARG A 176 -1.16 5.18 -4.43
N PHE A 177 -0.02 4.55 -4.73
CA PHE A 177 1.24 4.67 -3.97
C PHE A 177 2.22 5.65 -4.62
N ALA A 178 2.17 5.78 -5.94
CA ALA A 178 2.96 6.72 -6.72
C ALA A 178 2.07 7.54 -7.66
N PRO A 179 1.14 8.36 -7.15
CA PRO A 179 0.30 9.20 -7.99
C PRO A 179 1.10 10.32 -8.66
N ASP A 180 0.56 10.82 -9.78
CA ASP A 180 0.96 12.10 -10.36
C ASP A 180 0.51 13.23 -9.40
N GLY A 181 1.36 13.55 -8.44
CA GLY A 181 1.11 14.47 -7.32
C GLY A 181 1.81 14.01 -6.05
N ASP A 182 1.44 14.59 -4.92
CA ASP A 182 2.08 14.28 -3.64
C ASP A 182 1.56 12.96 -3.04
N ALA A 183 2.50 12.11 -2.65
CA ALA A 183 2.25 10.90 -1.86
C ALA A 183 3.41 10.61 -0.92
N ARG A 184 3.12 10.05 0.26
CA ARG A 184 4.14 9.72 1.27
C ARG A 184 5.12 8.66 0.82
N SER A 185 4.63 7.70 0.03
CA SER A 185 5.44 6.61 -0.53
C SER A 185 6.26 7.01 -1.76
N LEU A 186 5.97 8.17 -2.38
CA LEU A 186 6.59 8.56 -3.65
C LEU A 186 8.11 8.75 -3.54
N GLY A 187 8.58 9.42 -2.48
CA GLY A 187 10.00 9.68 -2.29
C GLY A 187 10.85 8.42 -2.17
N ILE A 188 10.39 7.45 -1.37
CA ILE A 188 11.12 6.18 -1.22
C ILE A 188 11.00 5.30 -2.47
N LEU A 189 9.86 5.31 -3.16
CA LEU A 189 9.69 4.58 -4.42
C LEU A 189 10.64 5.09 -5.50
N ARG A 190 10.74 6.42 -5.69
CA ARG A 190 11.72 7.03 -6.61
C ARG A 190 13.16 6.63 -6.25
N ARG A 191 13.51 6.66 -4.96
CA ARG A 191 14.84 6.25 -4.49
C ARG A 191 15.14 4.79 -4.82
N ILE A 192 14.21 3.87 -4.53
CA ILE A 192 14.42 2.44 -4.80
C ILE A 192 14.50 2.18 -6.31
N LEU A 193 13.65 2.80 -7.13
CA LEU A 193 13.69 2.63 -8.57
C LEU A 193 15.01 3.10 -9.18
N SER A 194 15.58 4.22 -8.69
CA SER A 194 16.86 4.76 -9.18
C SER A 194 18.09 4.03 -8.66
N GLU A 195 18.08 3.55 -7.42
CA GLU A 195 19.29 3.06 -6.74
C GLU A 195 19.18 1.63 -6.21
N GLY A 196 17.98 1.10 -6.02
CA GLY A 196 17.72 -0.16 -5.33
C GLY A 196 18.45 -1.36 -5.93
N ARG A 197 18.70 -1.36 -7.24
CA ARG A 197 19.46 -2.41 -7.92
C ARG A 197 20.85 -2.64 -7.29
N LYS A 198 21.51 -1.58 -6.81
CA LYS A 198 22.84 -1.67 -6.16
C LYS A 198 22.80 -2.48 -4.86
N PHE A 199 21.64 -2.47 -4.20
CA PHE A 199 21.41 -3.13 -2.92
C PHE A 199 20.59 -4.42 -3.05
N GLY A 200 20.27 -4.85 -4.29
CA GLY A 200 19.42 -6.01 -4.52
C GLY A 200 17.96 -5.77 -4.09
N PHE A 201 17.47 -4.53 -4.20
CA PHE A 201 16.08 -4.20 -3.93
C PHE A 201 15.36 -3.83 -5.24
N GLY A 202 14.29 -4.58 -5.58
CA GLY A 202 13.47 -4.34 -6.76
C GLY A 202 12.05 -3.91 -6.40
N VAL A 203 11.42 -3.15 -7.31
CA VAL A 203 10.00 -2.75 -7.21
C VAL A 203 9.29 -3.06 -8.51
N GLY A 204 8.11 -3.68 -8.40
CA GLY A 204 7.14 -3.84 -9.48
C GLY A 204 5.89 -3.01 -9.19
N ILE A 205 5.33 -2.39 -10.22
CA ILE A 205 4.13 -1.57 -10.12
C ILE A 205 3.11 -2.07 -11.14
N ILE A 206 1.93 -2.46 -10.66
CA ILE A 206 0.80 -2.87 -11.49
C ILE A 206 -0.26 -1.78 -11.44
N SER A 207 -0.71 -1.31 -12.58
CA SER A 207 -1.76 -0.29 -12.65
C SER A 207 -2.58 -0.40 -13.92
N GLN A 208 -3.87 -0.15 -13.81
CA GLN A 208 -4.77 0.01 -14.96
C GLN A 208 -4.82 1.46 -15.45
N ARG A 209 -4.13 2.39 -14.77
CA ARG A 209 -4.17 3.84 -15.01
C ARG A 209 -2.76 4.44 -15.04
N PRO A 210 -1.94 4.11 -16.04
CA PRO A 210 -0.56 4.63 -16.12
C PRO A 210 -0.48 6.16 -16.16
N SER A 211 -1.46 6.86 -16.74
CA SER A 211 -1.53 8.33 -16.74
C SER A 211 -1.72 8.95 -15.33
N LYS A 212 -2.01 8.14 -14.32
CA LYS A 212 -2.14 8.57 -12.92
C LYS A 212 -0.92 8.23 -12.07
N ILE A 213 0.07 7.58 -12.66
CA ILE A 213 1.35 7.32 -12.02
C ILE A 213 2.28 8.52 -12.26
N ASP A 214 3.07 8.83 -11.26
CA ASP A 214 4.12 9.83 -11.34
C ASP A 214 5.05 9.55 -12.55
N PRO A 215 5.30 10.54 -13.43
CA PRO A 215 6.08 10.33 -14.63
C PRO A 215 7.52 9.86 -14.38
N ASP A 216 8.17 10.32 -13.30
CA ASP A 216 9.52 9.88 -12.95
C ASP A 216 9.52 8.41 -12.53
N VAL A 217 8.52 7.99 -11.75
CA VAL A 217 8.34 6.58 -11.35
C VAL A 217 8.10 5.71 -12.57
N LEU A 218 7.24 6.13 -13.48
CA LEU A 218 6.89 5.38 -14.68
C LEU A 218 8.11 5.23 -15.62
N SER A 219 8.90 6.30 -15.82
CA SER A 219 10.09 6.28 -16.68
C SER A 219 11.26 5.51 -16.07
N GLN A 220 11.35 5.42 -14.74
CA GLN A 220 12.39 4.65 -14.04
C GLN A 220 12.10 3.14 -13.96
N CYS A 221 10.91 2.69 -14.37
CA CYS A 221 10.61 1.28 -14.56
C CYS A 221 11.38 0.75 -15.77
N GLY A 222 12.54 0.11 -15.54
CA GLY A 222 13.43 -0.36 -16.60
C GLY A 222 12.82 -1.41 -17.53
N THR A 223 11.77 -2.11 -17.10
CA THR A 223 11.01 -3.06 -17.94
C THR A 223 9.52 -2.79 -17.78
N GLN A 224 8.83 -2.65 -18.89
CA GLN A 224 7.39 -2.45 -18.93
C GLN A 224 6.69 -3.57 -19.67
N ILE A 225 5.65 -4.14 -19.06
CA ILE A 225 4.77 -5.14 -19.66
C ILE A 225 3.40 -4.48 -19.85
N ILE A 226 3.07 -4.17 -21.09
CA ILE A 226 1.94 -3.32 -21.45
C ILE A 226 0.87 -4.19 -22.09
N MET A 227 -0.26 -4.33 -21.44
CA MET A 227 -1.44 -5.01 -21.98
C MET A 227 -2.33 -4.01 -22.77
N GLN A 228 -3.51 -4.44 -23.17
CA GLN A 228 -4.44 -3.57 -23.91
C GLN A 228 -4.74 -2.27 -23.15
N ILE A 229 -4.53 -1.14 -23.83
CA ILE A 229 -4.84 0.21 -23.34
C ILE A 229 -5.70 0.94 -24.36
N GLN A 230 -6.93 1.30 -23.99
CA GLN A 230 -7.87 2.02 -24.87
C GLN A 230 -7.90 3.53 -24.62
N ASN A 231 -7.61 3.97 -23.38
CA ASN A 231 -7.66 5.40 -23.03
C ASN A 231 -6.48 6.17 -23.64
N PRO A 232 -6.73 7.25 -24.42
CA PRO A 232 -5.67 8.02 -25.07
C PRO A 232 -4.66 8.65 -24.10
N ASN A 233 -5.10 9.08 -22.90
CA ASN A 233 -4.19 9.67 -21.92
C ASN A 233 -3.23 8.61 -21.35
N ASP A 234 -3.72 7.40 -21.12
CA ASP A 234 -2.91 6.29 -20.65
C ASP A 234 -1.93 5.82 -21.74
N GLN A 235 -2.35 5.78 -23.01
CA GLN A 235 -1.45 5.54 -24.13
C GLN A 235 -0.35 6.59 -24.22
N GLN A 236 -0.69 7.87 -24.05
CA GLN A 236 0.27 8.95 -24.08
C GLN A 236 1.30 8.85 -22.95
N ALA A 237 0.86 8.49 -21.75
CA ALA A 237 1.77 8.27 -20.60
C ALA A 237 2.79 7.16 -20.89
N ILE A 238 2.34 6.05 -21.46
CA ILE A 238 3.23 4.95 -21.88
C ILE A 238 4.18 5.40 -22.99
N ARG A 239 3.68 6.09 -24.05
CA ARG A 239 4.53 6.60 -25.13
C ARG A 239 5.66 7.48 -24.62
N THR A 240 5.38 8.27 -23.58
CA THR A 240 6.37 9.19 -23.01
C THR A 240 7.39 8.49 -22.10
N SER A 241 6.99 7.36 -21.47
CA SER A 241 7.84 6.64 -20.52
C SER A 241 8.73 5.57 -21.16
N VAL A 242 8.39 5.07 -22.35
CA VAL A 242 9.13 4.00 -23.04
C VAL A 242 10.00 4.60 -24.14
N GLU A 243 11.24 4.95 -23.79
CA GLU A 243 12.19 5.56 -24.74
C GLU A 243 12.56 4.64 -25.93
N SER A 244 12.50 3.32 -25.72
CA SER A 244 12.94 2.32 -26.71
C SER A 244 11.83 1.74 -27.57
N ALA A 245 10.57 2.10 -27.31
CA ALA A 245 9.44 1.58 -28.09
C ALA A 245 9.29 2.36 -29.41
N GLY A 246 9.43 1.67 -30.54
CA GLY A 246 9.04 2.24 -31.83
C GLY A 246 7.56 2.65 -31.81
N GLU A 247 7.23 3.78 -32.43
CA GLU A 247 5.85 4.28 -32.47
C GLU A 247 4.87 3.23 -33.02
N ASP A 248 5.30 2.44 -33.99
CA ASP A 248 4.49 1.38 -34.64
C ASP A 248 3.95 0.35 -33.64
N VAL A 249 4.76 -0.06 -32.64
CA VAL A 249 4.36 -1.07 -31.66
C VAL A 249 3.37 -0.49 -30.63
N LEU A 250 3.52 0.78 -30.29
CA LEU A 250 2.60 1.46 -29.38
C LEU A 250 1.25 1.77 -30.02
N ASP A 251 1.20 1.87 -31.34
CA ASP A 251 -0.05 2.05 -32.10
C ASP A 251 -0.94 0.79 -32.07
N GLU A 252 -0.34 -0.38 -31.83
CA GLU A 252 -1.08 -1.65 -31.70
C GLU A 252 -1.74 -1.86 -30.33
N LEU A 253 -1.37 -1.09 -29.28
CA LEU A 253 -1.86 -1.28 -27.91
C LEU A 253 -3.39 -1.32 -27.77
N PRO A 254 -4.18 -0.47 -28.49
CA PRO A 254 -5.65 -0.54 -28.41
C PRO A 254 -6.23 -1.82 -29.02
N GLY A 255 -5.52 -2.41 -29.97
CA GLY A 255 -5.93 -3.60 -30.72
C GLY A 255 -5.54 -4.94 -30.06
N LEU A 256 -4.78 -4.90 -28.98
CA LEU A 256 -4.38 -6.13 -28.28
C LEU A 256 -5.60 -6.91 -27.77
N THR A 257 -5.52 -8.24 -27.84
CA THR A 257 -6.55 -9.12 -27.30
C THR A 257 -6.20 -9.58 -25.89
N PRO A 258 -7.17 -10.10 -25.11
CA PRO A 258 -6.88 -10.67 -23.80
C PRO A 258 -5.74 -11.71 -23.86
N GLY A 259 -4.78 -11.58 -22.94
CA GLY A 259 -3.60 -12.43 -22.90
C GLY A 259 -2.44 -11.98 -23.81
N GLN A 260 -2.60 -10.91 -24.59
CA GLN A 260 -1.49 -10.30 -25.32
C GLN A 260 -0.88 -9.14 -24.55
N ALA A 261 0.44 -8.97 -24.68
CA ALA A 261 1.18 -7.88 -24.09
C ALA A 261 2.36 -7.46 -24.97
N VAL A 262 2.73 -6.19 -24.88
CA VAL A 262 4.00 -5.67 -25.40
C VAL A 262 4.98 -5.59 -24.23
N VAL A 263 6.17 -6.15 -24.38
CA VAL A 263 7.29 -6.01 -23.43
C VAL A 263 8.31 -5.06 -24.02
N ALA A 264 8.67 -4.03 -23.28
CA ALA A 264 9.63 -3.00 -23.69
C ALA A 264 10.56 -2.61 -22.54
N GLY A 265 11.65 -1.95 -22.83
CA GLY A 265 12.65 -1.47 -21.87
C GLY A 265 13.88 -2.37 -21.77
N ASP A 266 14.62 -2.26 -20.68
CA ASP A 266 15.97 -2.83 -20.48
C ASP A 266 16.04 -4.36 -20.66
N ALA A 267 14.95 -5.07 -20.45
CA ALA A 267 14.91 -6.53 -20.61
C ALA A 267 14.92 -6.97 -22.09
N MET A 268 14.65 -6.05 -23.03
CA MET A 268 14.51 -6.34 -24.45
C MET A 268 15.33 -5.37 -25.31
N ASN A 269 16.02 -5.88 -26.32
CA ASN A 269 16.73 -5.02 -27.28
C ASN A 269 15.76 -4.19 -28.16
N THR A 270 14.55 -4.73 -28.38
CA THR A 270 13.46 -4.10 -29.11
C THR A 270 12.14 -4.51 -28.47
N PRO A 271 11.10 -3.68 -28.47
CA PRO A 271 9.78 -4.07 -28.00
C PRO A 271 9.28 -5.33 -28.70
N VAL A 272 8.70 -6.23 -27.93
CA VAL A 272 8.23 -7.53 -28.43
C VAL A 272 6.76 -7.73 -28.06
N LEU A 273 5.94 -8.05 -29.05
CA LEU A 273 4.58 -8.55 -28.82
C LEU A 273 4.64 -10.00 -28.37
N MET A 274 3.99 -10.33 -27.28
CA MET A 274 3.97 -11.67 -26.72
C MET A 274 2.58 -12.11 -26.29
N ASN A 275 2.37 -13.42 -26.22
CA ASN A 275 1.23 -14.00 -25.53
C ASN A 275 1.63 -14.38 -24.10
N VAL A 276 0.86 -13.92 -23.15
CA VAL A 276 1.01 -14.32 -21.75
C VAL A 276 0.54 -15.77 -21.62
N ARG A 277 1.38 -16.64 -21.06
CA ARG A 277 1.03 -18.05 -20.86
C ARG A 277 -0.17 -18.18 -19.91
N GLU A 278 -0.82 -19.30 -19.94
CA GLU A 278 -1.80 -19.66 -18.92
C GLU A 278 -1.13 -19.68 -17.54
N ARG A 279 -1.86 -19.21 -16.54
CA ARG A 279 -1.37 -19.24 -15.16
C ARG A 279 -1.39 -20.68 -14.65
N HIS A 280 -0.46 -20.99 -13.76
CA HIS A 280 -0.42 -22.30 -13.09
C HIS A 280 -1.22 -22.30 -11.76
N THR A 281 -1.71 -21.13 -11.34
CA THR A 281 -2.46 -20.93 -10.09
C THR A 281 -3.96 -20.96 -10.35
N GLU A 282 -4.76 -21.39 -9.39
CA GLU A 282 -6.22 -21.28 -9.47
C GLU A 282 -6.70 -19.83 -9.47
N HIS A 283 -7.88 -19.59 -10.05
CA HIS A 283 -8.52 -18.29 -10.03
C HIS A 283 -9.28 -18.10 -8.72
N GLY A 284 -8.67 -17.37 -7.78
CA GLY A 284 -9.30 -17.07 -6.50
C GLY A 284 -10.32 -15.91 -6.53
N ALA A 285 -10.54 -15.27 -7.66
CA ALA A 285 -11.54 -14.21 -7.79
C ALA A 285 -12.86 -14.82 -8.30
N ASP A 286 -13.72 -15.25 -7.39
CA ASP A 286 -15.13 -15.45 -7.70
C ASP A 286 -15.75 -14.08 -7.95
N SER A 287 -16.03 -13.78 -9.21
CA SER A 287 -16.92 -12.67 -9.52
C SER A 287 -18.31 -13.07 -9.04
N PRO A 288 -18.96 -12.29 -8.15
CA PRO A 288 -20.31 -12.59 -7.72
C PRO A 288 -21.21 -12.70 -8.98
N GLU A 289 -21.85 -13.86 -9.17
CA GLU A 289 -22.83 -14.02 -10.22
C GLU A 289 -24.10 -13.28 -9.81
N ALA A 290 -24.12 -11.96 -10.03
CA ALA A 290 -25.21 -11.07 -9.61
C ALA A 290 -26.61 -11.64 -9.98
N THR A 291 -26.71 -12.31 -11.12
CA THR A 291 -27.97 -12.95 -11.57
C THR A 291 -28.37 -14.14 -10.68
N LYS A 292 -27.40 -14.92 -10.19
CA LYS A 292 -27.69 -16.04 -9.26
C LYS A 292 -28.00 -15.51 -7.86
N GLU A 293 -27.24 -14.52 -7.41
CA GLU A 293 -27.46 -13.91 -6.10
C GLU A 293 -28.81 -13.24 -6.01
N TRP A 294 -29.23 -12.52 -7.05
CA TRP A 294 -30.59 -11.93 -7.12
C TRP A 294 -31.69 -12.98 -7.10
N LYS A 295 -31.55 -14.06 -7.87
CA LYS A 295 -32.52 -15.16 -7.84
C LYS A 295 -32.61 -15.79 -6.45
N THR A 296 -31.43 -16.07 -5.82
CA THR A 296 -31.41 -16.64 -4.46
C THR A 296 -32.01 -15.67 -3.42
N ALA A 297 -31.81 -14.37 -3.55
CA ALA A 297 -32.40 -13.36 -2.70
C ALA A 297 -33.92 -13.29 -2.91
N GLN A 298 -34.40 -13.36 -4.15
CA GLN A 298 -35.81 -13.39 -4.48
C GLN A 298 -36.49 -14.67 -3.94
N ASP A 299 -35.88 -15.84 -4.13
CA ASP A 299 -36.37 -17.12 -3.60
C ASP A 299 -36.44 -17.11 -2.06
N ARG A 300 -35.51 -16.43 -1.37
CA ARG A 300 -35.60 -16.24 0.09
C ARG A 300 -36.77 -15.38 0.50
N LEU A 301 -36.99 -14.24 -0.17
CA LEU A 301 -38.11 -13.35 0.11
C LEU A 301 -39.46 -14.03 -0.15
N GLU A 302 -39.57 -14.89 -1.18
CA GLU A 302 -40.78 -15.63 -1.51
C GLU A 302 -41.04 -16.81 -0.53
N ASN A 303 -40.01 -17.35 0.08
CA ASN A 303 -40.08 -18.50 1.00
C ASN A 303 -40.01 -18.12 2.50
N GLU A 304 -39.76 -16.85 2.85
CA GLU A 304 -39.86 -16.40 4.24
C GLU A 304 -41.38 -16.38 4.62
N PRO A 305 -41.79 -17.11 5.69
CA PRO A 305 -43.17 -17.04 6.15
C PRO A 305 -43.49 -15.60 6.59
N ALA A 306 -44.59 -15.07 6.09
CA ALA A 306 -45.11 -13.75 6.44
C ALA A 306 -45.33 -13.65 7.97
N GLY A 307 -44.33 -13.20 8.72
CA GLY A 307 -44.35 -13.19 10.18
C GLY A 307 -43.45 -12.21 10.88
N VAL A 308 -42.71 -11.34 10.17
CA VAL A 308 -41.77 -10.40 10.82
C VAL A 308 -42.01 -8.91 10.48
N THR A 309 -43.17 -8.58 9.88
CA THR A 309 -43.53 -7.18 9.57
C THR A 309 -44.35 -6.45 10.65
N ASP A 310 -44.70 -7.10 11.77
CA ASP A 310 -45.50 -6.47 12.83
C ASP A 310 -44.69 -5.87 14.02
N ALA A 311 -43.39 -5.83 13.95
CA ALA A 311 -42.57 -5.31 15.06
C ALA A 311 -42.30 -3.77 15.02
N TYR A 312 -42.79 -3.05 13.99
CA TYR A 312 -42.61 -1.59 13.87
C TYR A 312 -43.92 -0.81 13.62
N ALA A 313 -45.09 -1.43 13.82
CA ALA A 313 -46.39 -0.77 13.59
C ALA A 313 -47.04 -0.19 14.85
N ASP A 314 -46.46 -0.35 16.04
CA ASP A 314 -47.13 -0.01 17.31
C ASP A 314 -46.53 1.20 18.06
N GLU A 315 -45.85 2.14 17.39
CA GLU A 315 -45.44 3.42 18.03
C GLU A 315 -45.85 4.67 17.23
N ALA A 316 -47.10 4.72 16.76
CA ALA A 316 -47.66 5.95 16.21
C ALA A 316 -49.09 6.19 16.73
N ASP A 317 -49.25 6.09 18.04
CA ASP A 317 -50.42 6.71 18.73
C ASP A 317 -49.89 7.97 19.44
N VAL A 318 -49.81 9.09 18.72
CA VAL A 318 -49.59 10.41 19.31
C VAL A 318 -50.97 11.04 19.53
N ASP A 319 -51.33 11.06 20.78
CA ASP A 319 -52.35 11.80 21.49
C ASP A 319 -52.76 13.14 20.79
N GLU A 320 -53.91 13.14 20.13
CA GLU A 320 -54.62 14.35 19.73
C GLU A 320 -55.42 14.87 20.94
N THR A 321 -54.87 15.85 21.65
CA THR A 321 -55.69 16.68 22.57
C THR A 321 -55.80 18.09 21.97
N PRO A 322 -57.03 18.58 21.76
CA PRO A 322 -57.26 19.90 21.17
C PRO A 322 -57.22 20.99 22.25
N LEU A 323 -56.51 22.10 21.95
CA LEU A 323 -56.85 23.49 22.30
C LEU A 323 -55.98 24.47 21.55
#